data_de4a47888a0da568ed3da870e0d7e610
#
_entry.id   de4a47888a0da568ed3da870e0d7e610
#
_cell.length_a   1.000
_cell.length_b   1.000
_cell.length_c   1.000
_cell.angle_alpha   90.00
_cell.angle_beta   90.00
_cell.angle_gamma   90.00
#
_symmetry.space_group_name_H-M   'P 1'
#
loop_
_entity.id
_entity.type
_entity.pdbx_description
1 polymer ?
#
loop_
_entity_poly.entity_id
_entity_poly.type
_entity_poly.pdbx_seq_one_letter_code
_entity_poly.pdbx_strand_id
1 'polypeptide(L)'
;MYRLLAIDLDGTLLAPLPDKHITPRTYKALCQAVDVGMVIVIATGQTLSVLQNVCAELPLRVPQIIENGAIIADVHSSAIIHELLIPPDLILPALAVLRTHDLYRCLLYTSDAADE
;
A
#
# COMPACT_ATOMS: atom_id res chain seq x y z
N MET A 1 -16.41 -13.28 -16.69
CA MET A 1 -15.21 -12.48 -16.99
C MET A 1 -14.85 -11.66 -15.76
N TYR A 2 -13.61 -11.74 -15.28
CA TYR A 2 -13.14 -10.94 -14.14
C TYR A 2 -13.03 -9.47 -14.53
N ARG A 3 -13.42 -8.56 -13.64
CA ARG A 3 -13.43 -7.10 -13.88
C ARG A 3 -12.45 -6.36 -12.99
N LEU A 4 -11.98 -6.98 -11.92
CA LEU A 4 -11.04 -6.42 -10.95
C LEU A 4 -9.95 -7.44 -10.68
N LEU A 5 -8.72 -6.95 -10.58
CA LEU A 5 -7.53 -7.68 -10.18
C LEU A 5 -6.91 -6.98 -8.98
N ALA A 6 -6.96 -7.62 -7.81
CA ALA A 6 -6.23 -7.19 -6.62
C ALA A 6 -4.90 -7.94 -6.56
N ILE A 7 -3.79 -7.20 -6.42
CA ILE A 7 -2.43 -7.77 -6.49
C ILE A 7 -1.64 -7.29 -5.26
N ASP A 8 -0.97 -8.21 -4.59
CA ASP A 8 0.05 -7.89 -3.61
C ASP A 8 1.33 -7.37 -4.29
N LEU A 9 2.07 -6.53 -3.59
CA LEU A 9 3.23 -5.82 -4.12
C LEU A 9 4.52 -6.64 -3.94
N ASP A 10 4.95 -6.85 -2.69
CA ASP A 10 6.24 -7.46 -2.37
C ASP A 10 6.22 -8.97 -2.56
N GLY A 11 7.12 -9.48 -3.41
CA GLY A 11 7.20 -10.91 -3.71
C GLY A 11 6.11 -11.43 -4.67
N THR A 12 5.21 -10.56 -5.15
CA THR A 12 4.17 -10.90 -6.12
C THR A 12 4.30 -10.06 -7.39
N LEU A 13 4.07 -8.76 -7.31
CA LEU A 13 4.19 -7.83 -8.45
C LEU A 13 5.64 -7.40 -8.70
N LEU A 14 6.38 -7.18 -7.61
CA LEU A 14 7.79 -6.80 -7.67
C LEU A 14 8.69 -8.02 -7.80
N ALA A 15 9.73 -7.90 -8.62
CA ALA A 15 10.81 -8.86 -8.67
C ALA A 15 11.46 -9.05 -7.28
N PRO A 16 12.01 -10.24 -6.97
CA PRO A 16 12.74 -10.45 -5.72
C PRO A 16 13.94 -9.51 -5.57
N LEU A 17 14.39 -9.34 -4.32
CA LEU A 17 15.63 -8.62 -4.02
C LEU A 17 16.82 -9.16 -4.84
N PRO A 18 17.84 -8.33 -5.19
CA PRO A 18 18.03 -6.95 -4.68
C PRO A 18 17.25 -5.88 -5.44
N ASP A 19 16.85 -6.13 -6.68
CA ASP A 19 16.26 -5.13 -7.58
C ASP A 19 14.73 -5.20 -7.55
N LYS A 20 14.12 -4.61 -6.53
CA LYS A 20 12.66 -4.48 -6.46
C LYS A 20 12.14 -3.61 -7.60
N HIS A 21 11.76 -4.20 -8.71
CA HIS A 21 11.18 -3.50 -9.86
C HIS A 21 10.05 -4.33 -10.49
N ILE A 22 9.20 -3.65 -11.24
CA ILE A 22 8.19 -4.30 -12.08
C ILE A 22 8.83 -4.63 -13.43
N THR A 23 8.83 -5.90 -13.79
CA THR A 23 9.45 -6.31 -15.07
C THR A 23 8.69 -5.73 -16.26
N PRO A 24 9.37 -5.44 -17.39
CA PRO A 24 8.69 -4.95 -18.60
C PRO A 24 7.55 -5.86 -19.09
N ARG A 25 7.69 -7.16 -18.88
CA ARG A 25 6.65 -8.15 -19.22
C ARG A 25 5.41 -7.97 -18.34
N THR A 26 5.61 -7.82 -17.03
CA THR A 26 4.53 -7.59 -16.05
C THR A 26 3.84 -6.27 -16.33
N TYR A 27 4.59 -5.19 -16.52
CA TYR A 27 4.05 -3.88 -16.88
C TYR A 27 3.16 -3.94 -18.12
N LYS A 28 3.64 -4.57 -19.21
CA LYS A 28 2.87 -4.73 -20.44
C LYS A 28 1.57 -5.51 -20.21
N ALA A 29 1.62 -6.57 -19.41
CA ALA A 29 0.43 -7.36 -19.08
C ALA A 29 -0.62 -6.55 -18.30
N LEU A 30 -0.19 -5.71 -17.35
CA LEU A 30 -1.09 -4.81 -16.61
C LEU A 30 -1.73 -3.77 -17.54
N CYS A 31 -0.95 -3.16 -18.44
CA CYS A 31 -1.50 -2.23 -19.42
C CYS A 31 -2.57 -2.90 -20.30
N GLN A 32 -2.30 -4.10 -20.81
CA GLN A 32 -3.25 -4.87 -21.60
C GLN A 32 -4.53 -5.21 -20.82
N ALA A 33 -4.39 -5.54 -19.51
CA ALA A 33 -5.55 -5.80 -18.65
C ALA A 33 -6.42 -4.55 -18.48
N VAL A 34 -5.80 -3.39 -18.30
CA VAL A 34 -6.52 -2.10 -18.20
C VAL A 34 -7.19 -1.73 -19.52
N ASP A 35 -6.54 -2.00 -20.66
CA ASP A 35 -7.09 -1.71 -22.00
C ASP A 35 -8.36 -2.50 -22.31
N VAL A 36 -8.49 -3.71 -21.75
CA VAL A 36 -9.72 -4.51 -21.86
C VAL A 36 -10.74 -4.22 -20.74
N GLY A 37 -10.53 -3.15 -19.98
CA GLY A 37 -11.47 -2.67 -18.96
C GLY A 37 -11.35 -3.31 -17.58
N MET A 38 -10.23 -4.00 -17.28
CA MET A 38 -9.97 -4.52 -15.95
C MET A 38 -9.49 -3.41 -15.02
N VAL A 39 -10.00 -3.39 -13.81
CA VAL A 39 -9.55 -2.50 -12.74
C VAL A 39 -8.40 -3.17 -11.99
N ILE A 40 -7.28 -2.46 -11.82
CA ILE A 40 -6.12 -2.93 -11.06
C ILE A 40 -6.10 -2.24 -9.70
N VAL A 41 -6.05 -3.05 -8.64
CA VAL A 41 -5.89 -2.60 -7.25
C VAL A 41 -4.65 -3.25 -6.67
N ILE A 42 -3.73 -2.45 -6.16
CA ILE A 42 -2.63 -2.92 -5.33
C ILE A 42 -3.15 -3.05 -3.89
N ALA A 43 -2.88 -4.18 -3.26
CA ALA A 43 -3.20 -4.43 -1.85
C ALA A 43 -1.91 -4.83 -1.13
N THR A 44 -1.37 -3.94 -0.29
CA THR A 44 -0.03 -4.09 0.28
C THR A 44 0.06 -3.62 1.72
N GLY A 45 1.08 -4.11 2.44
CA GLY A 45 1.48 -3.57 3.75
C GLY A 45 2.37 -2.33 3.66
N GLN A 46 2.73 -1.88 2.45
CA GLN A 46 3.59 -0.72 2.26
C GLN A 46 2.84 0.59 2.47
N THR A 47 3.62 1.67 2.74
CA THR A 47 3.10 3.04 2.89
C THR A 47 2.75 3.66 1.54
N LEU A 48 1.98 4.75 1.58
CA LEU A 48 1.64 5.51 0.37
C LEU A 48 2.88 5.99 -0.39
N SER A 49 3.88 6.50 0.32
CA SER A 49 5.12 7.01 -0.29
C SER A 49 5.92 5.93 -1.02
N VAL A 50 5.96 4.71 -0.46
CA VAL A 50 6.60 3.57 -1.14
C VAL A 50 5.83 3.22 -2.40
N LEU A 51 4.50 3.15 -2.31
CA LEU A 51 3.66 2.80 -3.45
C LEU A 51 3.76 3.85 -4.58
N GLN A 52 3.79 5.13 -4.23
CA GLN A 52 3.99 6.22 -5.20
C GLN A 52 5.30 6.07 -5.98
N ASN A 53 6.39 5.75 -5.28
CA ASN A 53 7.70 5.58 -5.93
C ASN A 53 7.76 4.34 -6.83
N VAL A 54 7.20 3.22 -6.37
CA VAL A 54 7.29 1.93 -7.08
C VAL A 54 6.29 1.85 -8.24
N CYS A 55 5.12 2.44 -8.07
CA CYS A 55 3.99 2.31 -8.99
C CYS A 55 3.71 3.58 -9.80
N ALA A 56 4.63 4.57 -9.80
CA ALA A 56 4.45 5.85 -10.49
C ALA A 56 4.06 5.71 -11.98
N GLU A 57 4.58 4.70 -12.66
CA GLU A 57 4.34 4.46 -14.08
C GLU A 57 3.20 3.48 -14.34
N LEU A 58 2.63 2.86 -13.30
CA LEU A 58 1.54 1.92 -13.48
C LEU A 58 0.22 2.62 -13.86
N PRO A 59 -0.60 1.99 -14.69
CA PRO A 59 -1.88 2.56 -15.12
C PRO A 59 -2.97 2.40 -14.05
N LEU A 60 -2.68 2.80 -12.82
CA LEU A 60 -3.61 2.74 -11.70
C LEU A 60 -4.63 3.88 -11.82
N ARG A 61 -5.92 3.53 -11.86
CA ARG A 61 -7.02 4.49 -12.10
C ARG A 61 -8.00 4.58 -10.94
N VAL A 62 -7.74 3.87 -9.87
CA VAL A 62 -8.60 3.79 -8.68
C VAL A 62 -7.74 3.84 -7.42
N PRO A 63 -8.32 4.20 -6.26
CA PRO A 63 -7.60 4.14 -5.00
C PRO A 63 -7.05 2.75 -4.70
N GLN A 64 -5.94 2.71 -3.98
CA GLN A 64 -5.20 1.50 -3.64
C GLN A 64 -5.35 1.18 -2.15
N ILE A 65 -5.16 -0.08 -1.78
CA ILE A 65 -5.22 -0.57 -0.40
C ILE A 65 -3.79 -0.65 0.13
N ILE A 66 -3.48 0.10 1.17
CA ILE A 66 -2.15 0.22 1.76
C ILE A 66 -2.19 -0.03 3.27
N GLU A 67 -1.04 -0.05 3.93
CA GLU A 67 -0.90 -0.26 5.39
C GLU A 67 -1.69 -1.50 5.87
N ASN A 68 -1.56 -2.63 5.15
CA ASN A 68 -2.29 -3.87 5.44
C ASN A 68 -3.82 -3.73 5.46
N GLY A 69 -4.37 -2.79 4.70
CA GLY A 69 -5.81 -2.54 4.63
C GLY A 69 -6.33 -1.46 5.57
N ALA A 70 -5.46 -0.86 6.38
CA ALA A 70 -5.86 0.23 7.26
C ALA A 70 -6.19 1.53 6.51
N ILE A 71 -5.62 1.72 5.32
CA ILE A 71 -5.80 2.92 4.51
C ILE A 71 -6.18 2.55 3.08
N ILE A 72 -7.11 3.30 2.50
CA ILE A 72 -7.39 3.33 1.06
C ILE A 72 -7.07 4.73 0.57
N ALA A 73 -6.12 4.84 -0.36
CA ALA A 73 -5.62 6.12 -0.85
C ALA A 73 -5.44 6.14 -2.37
N ASP A 74 -5.61 7.32 -2.95
CA ASP A 74 -5.26 7.59 -4.32
C ASP A 74 -3.76 7.94 -4.42
N VAL A 75 -3.01 7.15 -5.19
CA VAL A 75 -1.56 7.29 -5.30
C VAL A 75 -1.11 8.54 -6.05
N HIS A 76 -1.95 9.12 -6.90
CA HIS A 76 -1.60 10.27 -7.71
C HIS A 76 -1.88 11.59 -6.98
N SER A 77 -3.02 11.69 -6.30
CA SER A 77 -3.42 12.90 -5.57
C SER A 77 -3.00 12.88 -4.10
N SER A 78 -2.56 11.74 -3.57
CA SER A 78 -2.32 11.49 -2.15
C SER A 78 -3.58 11.57 -1.28
N ALA A 79 -4.77 11.63 -1.90
CA ALA A 79 -6.02 11.70 -1.16
C ALA A 79 -6.30 10.40 -0.41
N ILE A 80 -6.52 10.49 0.88
CA ILE A 80 -6.99 9.38 1.71
C ILE A 80 -8.51 9.29 1.55
N ILE A 81 -8.98 8.14 1.05
CA ILE A 81 -10.40 7.88 0.80
C ILE A 81 -11.05 7.24 2.04
N HIS A 82 -10.30 6.39 2.70
CA HIS A 82 -10.73 5.71 3.91
C HIS A 82 -9.52 5.39 4.78
N GLU A 83 -9.68 5.53 6.09
CA GLU A 83 -8.67 5.12 7.07
C GLU A 83 -9.32 4.50 8.30
N LEU A 84 -8.64 3.52 8.88
CA LEU A 84 -8.98 2.89 10.15
C LEU A 84 -7.75 2.95 11.05
N LEU A 85 -7.72 3.94 11.92
CA LEU A 85 -6.62 4.17 12.84
C LEU A 85 -6.79 3.36 14.14
N ILE A 86 -5.68 3.07 14.80
CA ILE A 86 -5.70 2.50 16.15
C ILE A 86 -6.27 3.54 17.10
N PRO A 87 -7.32 3.24 17.88
CA PRO A 87 -7.83 4.15 18.88
C PRO A 87 -6.73 4.63 19.83
N PRO A 88 -6.63 5.94 20.13
CA PRO A 88 -5.54 6.51 20.93
C PRO A 88 -5.38 5.85 22.31
N ASP A 89 -6.47 5.45 22.95
CA ASP A 89 -6.50 4.77 24.25
C ASP A 89 -5.90 3.35 24.22
N LEU A 90 -5.81 2.73 23.03
CA LEU A 90 -5.20 1.42 22.85
C LEU A 90 -3.70 1.47 22.55
N ILE A 91 -3.15 2.62 22.16
CA ILE A 91 -1.74 2.75 21.74
C ILE A 91 -0.79 2.42 22.91
N LEU A 92 -0.97 3.07 24.06
CA LEU A 92 -0.10 2.85 25.22
C LEU A 92 -0.19 1.43 25.79
N PRO A 93 -1.39 0.83 25.96
CA PRO A 93 -1.51 -0.57 26.35
C PRO A 93 -0.82 -1.53 25.38
N ALA A 94 -1.01 -1.34 24.07
CA ALA A 94 -0.35 -2.17 23.06
C ALA A 94 1.18 -2.05 23.11
N LEU A 95 1.71 -0.84 23.24
CA LEU A 95 3.16 -0.62 23.41
C LEU A 95 3.70 -1.25 24.69
N ALA A 96 2.94 -1.23 25.79
CA ALA A 96 3.34 -1.87 27.04
C ALA A 96 3.52 -3.39 26.85
N VAL A 97 2.57 -4.05 26.18
CA VAL A 97 2.67 -5.48 25.84
C VAL A 97 3.89 -5.75 24.97
N LEU A 98 4.09 -4.98 23.90
CA LEU A 98 5.23 -5.16 23.01
C LEU A 98 6.58 -4.96 23.70
N ARG A 99 6.65 -4.09 24.73
CA ARG A 99 7.88 -3.87 25.53
C ARG A 99 8.32 -5.11 26.31
N THR A 100 7.39 -5.95 26.72
CA THR A 100 7.71 -7.17 27.48
C THR A 100 8.39 -8.25 26.63
N HIS A 101 8.33 -8.11 25.29
CA HIS A 101 8.83 -9.10 24.33
C HIS A 101 10.11 -8.66 23.59
N ASP A 102 10.74 -7.56 23.99
CA ASP A 102 11.96 -7.01 23.37
C ASP A 102 11.89 -6.92 21.83
N LEU A 103 10.72 -6.53 21.32
CA LEU A 103 10.46 -6.41 19.89
C LEU A 103 10.78 -4.99 19.39
N TYR A 104 11.37 -4.90 18.18
CA TYR A 104 11.47 -3.63 17.47
C TYR A 104 10.07 -3.08 17.17
N ARG A 105 9.88 -1.77 17.35
CA ARG A 105 8.59 -1.08 17.17
C ARG A 105 8.77 0.14 16.34
N CYS A 106 7.87 0.31 15.38
CA CYS A 106 7.76 1.52 14.59
C CYS A 106 6.30 1.98 14.63
N LEU A 107 6.08 3.24 14.96
CA LEU A 107 4.78 3.90 14.84
C LEU A 107 4.75 4.68 13.55
N LEU A 108 3.74 4.42 12.74
CA LEU A 108 3.46 5.18 11.54
C LEU A 108 2.37 6.21 11.87
N TYR A 109 2.65 7.47 11.57
CA TYR A 109 1.71 8.57 11.75
C TYR A 109 1.16 8.99 10.39
N THR A 110 -0.11 9.35 10.34
CA THR A 110 -0.67 10.08 9.19
C THR A 110 -0.16 11.52 9.19
N SER A 111 -0.06 12.14 8.01
CA SER A 111 0.54 13.46 7.83
C SER A 111 -0.05 14.57 8.69
N ASP A 112 -1.31 14.44 9.09
CA ASP A 112 -2.02 15.46 9.88
C ASP A 112 -1.68 15.40 11.39
N ALA A 113 -1.00 14.35 11.86
CA ALA A 113 -0.59 14.23 13.25
C ALA A 113 0.79 14.84 13.54
N ALA A 114 1.52 15.29 12.52
CA ALA A 114 2.86 15.88 12.66
C ALA A 114 2.86 17.40 12.86
N ASP A 115 1.70 18.06 12.75
CA ASP A 115 1.55 19.52 12.84
C ASP A 115 0.93 19.99 14.18
N GLU A 116 0.76 19.09 15.17
CA GLU A 116 0.38 19.43 16.55
C GLU A 116 1.60 19.20 17.51
#